data_ac71724803cce18353e360e1c372d60e
#
_entry.id   ac71724803cce18353e360e1c372d60e
#
_cell.length_a   1.000
_cell.length_b   1.000
_cell.length_c   1.000
_cell.angle_alpha   90.00
_cell.angle_beta   90.00
_cell.angle_gamma   90.00
#
_symmetry.space_group_name_H-M   'P 1'
#
loop_
_entity.id
_entity.type
_entity.pdbx_description
1 polymer ?
#
loop_
_entity_poly.entity_id
_entity_poly.type
_entity_poly.pdbx_seq_one_letter_code
_entity_poly.pdbx_strand_id
1 'polypeptide(L)'
;MPVLFYEIFNNNKAYNPIIFCCDHANNNIPQNYNNLGLSPQLLESHIAYDIGARSVTLELAKYFKTYAILGKFSRLLIDLNRAESNENIIPKSSDGIDIPSNICITKLETKNRIKEYHLPYHKALNKKLHSLDRKFNRKTSLVCIHSFTPSLQRKKIRPWHIGLLHRDDKKLMKPIFNYLKNCNNLKVEKNVPYSGYDDVNYTMTKHGELEKRPFITIEIRNDLITNIKKQTFKKITKMLIKSLSISQEKLDNQFEKSIHNII
;
A
#
# COMPACT_ATOMS: atom_id res chain seq x y z
N MET A 1 12.43 -6.83 -23.95
CA MET A 1 12.66 -6.83 -22.49
C MET A 1 11.59 -7.71 -21.85
N PRO A 2 11.89 -8.53 -20.82
CA PRO A 2 10.84 -9.28 -20.13
C PRO A 2 9.82 -8.30 -19.56
N VAL A 3 8.53 -8.63 -19.72
CA VAL A 3 7.43 -7.83 -19.17
C VAL A 3 7.54 -7.88 -17.64
N LEU A 4 7.85 -6.77 -17.00
CA LEU A 4 7.81 -6.67 -15.53
C LEU A 4 6.35 -6.52 -15.09
N PHE A 5 5.92 -7.36 -14.18
CA PHE A 5 4.56 -7.39 -13.63
C PHE A 5 4.37 -6.44 -12.43
N TYR A 6 5.39 -5.69 -12.08
CA TYR A 6 5.44 -4.65 -11.06
C TYR A 6 6.30 -3.48 -11.54
N GLU A 7 6.21 -2.35 -10.89
CA GLU A 7 7.03 -1.16 -11.13
C GLU A 7 7.91 -0.87 -9.91
N ILE A 8 9.17 -0.48 -10.15
CA ILE A 8 10.08 0.00 -9.10
C ILE A 8 10.45 1.45 -9.42
N PHE A 9 10.09 2.34 -8.51
CA PHE A 9 10.54 3.72 -8.55
C PHE A 9 11.88 3.89 -7.84
N ASN A 10 12.75 4.76 -8.35
CA ASN A 10 14.08 5.11 -7.79
C ASN A 10 15.03 3.91 -7.68
N ASN A 11 15.22 3.18 -8.78
CA ASN A 11 15.93 1.90 -8.80
C ASN A 11 17.44 1.97 -8.48
N ASN A 12 18.04 3.15 -8.36
CA ASN A 12 19.50 3.28 -8.29
C ASN A 12 20.08 3.38 -6.88
N LYS A 13 19.53 4.23 -6.01
CA LYS A 13 20.04 4.41 -4.63
C LYS A 13 18.93 4.76 -3.64
N ALA A 14 18.94 4.11 -2.48
CA ALA A 14 18.14 4.53 -1.33
C ALA A 14 19.06 5.11 -0.25
N TYR A 15 18.61 6.19 0.39
CA TYR A 15 19.37 6.91 1.42
C TYR A 15 18.77 6.79 2.82
N ASN A 16 17.59 6.18 2.92
CA ASN A 16 16.89 5.99 4.18
C ASN A 16 16.39 4.55 4.34
N PRO A 17 16.38 3.99 5.56
CA PRO A 17 15.89 2.64 5.85
C PRO A 17 14.36 2.59 5.95
N ILE A 18 13.71 3.08 4.92
CA ILE A 18 12.26 3.06 4.72
C ILE A 18 11.95 2.68 3.27
N ILE A 19 10.92 1.91 3.05
CA ILE A 19 10.40 1.58 1.71
C ILE A 19 8.90 1.80 1.67
N PHE A 20 8.43 2.25 0.52
CA PHE A 20 7.01 2.43 0.25
C PHE A 20 6.50 1.34 -0.70
N CYS A 21 5.28 0.91 -0.51
CA CYS A 21 4.58 0.09 -1.50
C CYS A 21 3.14 0.57 -1.70
N CYS A 22 2.61 0.28 -2.88
CA CYS A 22 1.20 0.48 -3.21
C CYS A 22 0.75 -0.72 -4.05
N ASP A 23 0.04 -1.64 -3.40
CA ASP A 23 -0.41 -2.89 -4.01
C ASP A 23 -1.39 -2.64 -5.17
N HIS A 24 -2.27 -1.66 -5.00
CA HIS A 24 -3.33 -1.31 -5.93
C HIS A 24 -3.05 0.00 -6.69
N ALA A 25 -1.81 0.16 -7.18
CA ALA A 25 -1.35 1.42 -7.76
C ALA A 25 -1.89 1.71 -9.15
N ASN A 26 -2.42 0.72 -9.87
CA ASN A 26 -2.87 0.84 -11.25
C ASN A 26 -4.14 0.04 -11.51
N ASN A 27 -4.87 0.45 -12.56
CA ASN A 27 -6.08 -0.21 -13.06
C ASN A 27 -5.86 -1.00 -14.35
N ASN A 28 -4.62 -1.19 -14.79
CA ASN A 28 -4.32 -1.88 -16.05
C ASN A 28 -4.80 -3.34 -16.02
N ILE A 29 -5.42 -3.76 -17.11
CA ILE A 29 -5.75 -5.16 -17.41
C ILE A 29 -5.00 -5.54 -18.69
N PRO A 30 -4.21 -6.64 -18.72
CA PRO A 30 -3.58 -7.09 -19.95
C PRO A 30 -4.61 -7.40 -21.03
N GLN A 31 -4.27 -7.11 -22.28
CA GLN A 31 -5.20 -7.18 -23.41
C GLN A 31 -5.88 -8.56 -23.58
N ASN A 32 -5.16 -9.63 -23.28
CA ASN A 32 -5.67 -11.00 -23.35
C ASN A 32 -6.80 -11.30 -22.33
N TYR A 33 -7.03 -10.44 -21.34
CA TYR A 33 -8.13 -10.57 -20.38
C TYR A 33 -9.37 -9.75 -20.74
N ASN A 34 -9.38 -9.05 -21.89
CA ASN A 34 -10.55 -8.33 -22.41
C ASN A 34 -11.26 -7.47 -21.34
N ASN A 35 -10.50 -6.64 -20.62
CA ASN A 35 -11.00 -5.79 -19.52
C ASN A 35 -11.80 -6.56 -18.44
N LEU A 36 -11.64 -7.87 -18.32
CA LEU A 36 -12.42 -8.77 -17.46
C LEU A 36 -13.94 -8.72 -17.72
N GLY A 37 -14.36 -8.26 -18.90
CA GLY A 37 -15.77 -8.02 -19.25
C GLY A 37 -16.36 -6.74 -18.68
N LEU A 38 -15.54 -5.85 -18.16
CA LEU A 38 -15.96 -4.58 -17.54
C LEU A 38 -15.88 -3.42 -18.53
N SER A 39 -16.72 -2.41 -18.32
CA SER A 39 -16.64 -1.15 -19.07
C SER A 39 -15.40 -0.32 -18.65
N PRO A 40 -14.85 0.53 -19.53
CA PRO A 40 -13.76 1.43 -19.19
C PRO A 40 -14.06 2.30 -17.96
N GLN A 41 -15.29 2.75 -17.78
CA GLN A 41 -15.71 3.59 -16.64
C GLN A 41 -15.56 2.85 -15.30
N LEU A 42 -15.86 1.55 -15.26
CA LEU A 42 -15.68 0.72 -14.07
C LEU A 42 -14.19 0.51 -13.75
N LEU A 43 -13.35 0.37 -14.77
CA LEU A 43 -11.90 0.26 -14.60
C LEU A 43 -11.25 1.57 -14.12
N GLU A 44 -11.86 2.73 -14.37
CA GLU A 44 -11.43 4.02 -13.83
C GLU A 44 -11.98 4.30 -12.42
N SER A 45 -12.76 3.39 -11.84
CA SER A 45 -13.37 3.56 -10.53
C SER A 45 -12.55 2.90 -9.40
N HIS A 46 -12.94 3.20 -8.16
CA HIS A 46 -12.29 2.69 -6.95
C HIS A 46 -12.35 1.16 -6.78
N ILE A 47 -13.17 0.45 -7.55
CA ILE A 47 -13.19 -1.01 -7.50
C ILE A 47 -11.94 -1.62 -8.12
N ALA A 48 -11.34 -0.94 -9.11
CA ALA A 48 -10.23 -1.45 -9.89
C ALA A 48 -8.85 -1.12 -9.32
N TYR A 49 -8.72 0.01 -8.62
CA TYR A 49 -7.46 0.48 -8.03
C TYR A 49 -7.68 1.53 -6.95
N ASP A 50 -6.65 1.84 -6.21
CA ASP A 50 -6.66 2.84 -5.15
C ASP A 50 -6.34 4.23 -5.72
N ILE A 51 -7.39 4.98 -6.07
CA ILE A 51 -7.30 6.27 -6.76
C ILE A 51 -6.44 7.26 -5.94
N GLY A 52 -5.37 7.78 -6.57
CA GLY A 52 -4.46 8.75 -5.96
C GLY A 52 -3.34 8.15 -5.11
N ALA A 53 -3.45 6.91 -4.63
CA ALA A 53 -2.46 6.26 -3.76
C ALA A 53 -1.08 6.15 -4.44
N ARG A 54 -1.04 5.80 -5.73
CA ARG A 54 0.21 5.78 -6.52
C ARG A 54 0.96 7.11 -6.45
N SER A 55 0.27 8.22 -6.66
CA SER A 55 0.88 9.56 -6.67
C SER A 55 1.45 9.93 -5.30
N VAL A 56 0.71 9.63 -4.22
CA VAL A 56 1.21 9.84 -2.85
C VAL A 56 2.46 8.99 -2.59
N THR A 57 2.42 7.71 -2.97
CA THR A 57 3.55 6.78 -2.80
C THR A 57 4.83 7.29 -3.48
N LEU A 58 4.70 7.79 -4.71
CA LEU A 58 5.83 8.34 -5.47
C LEU A 58 6.40 9.61 -4.85
N GLU A 59 5.55 10.54 -4.39
CA GLU A 59 5.99 11.76 -3.71
C GLU A 59 6.71 11.44 -2.39
N LEU A 60 6.20 10.47 -1.61
CA LEU A 60 6.87 10.00 -0.40
C LEU A 60 8.23 9.37 -0.72
N ALA A 61 8.29 8.45 -1.67
CA ALA A 61 9.55 7.80 -2.06
C ALA A 61 10.59 8.78 -2.59
N LYS A 62 10.14 9.79 -3.35
CA LYS A 62 10.99 10.89 -3.83
C LYS A 62 11.57 11.72 -2.68
N TYR A 63 10.71 12.14 -1.74
CA TYR A 63 11.15 12.94 -0.59
C TYR A 63 12.15 12.17 0.29
N PHE A 64 11.84 10.93 0.63
CA PHE A 64 12.71 10.07 1.44
C PHE A 64 13.89 9.50 0.65
N LYS A 65 14.03 9.81 -0.64
CA LYS A 65 15.10 9.31 -1.52
C LYS A 65 15.28 7.80 -1.36
N THR A 66 14.19 7.04 -1.50
CA THR A 66 14.13 5.59 -1.32
C THR A 66 13.31 4.91 -2.41
N TYR A 67 13.12 3.60 -2.30
CA TYR A 67 12.35 2.83 -3.27
C TYR A 67 10.86 2.91 -3.01
N ALA A 68 10.08 2.86 -4.11
CA ALA A 68 8.69 2.42 -4.06
C ALA A 68 8.49 1.20 -4.95
N ILE A 69 7.69 0.23 -4.48
CA ILE A 69 7.24 -0.94 -5.23
C ILE A 69 5.74 -0.78 -5.49
N LEU A 70 5.36 -0.83 -6.75
CA LEU A 70 4.00 -0.52 -7.20
C LEU A 70 3.40 -1.71 -7.95
N GLY A 71 2.18 -2.09 -7.63
CA GLY A 71 1.39 -3.01 -8.43
C GLY A 71 1.13 -2.42 -9.82
N LYS A 72 1.39 -3.18 -10.88
CA LYS A 72 1.25 -2.71 -12.26
C LYS A 72 -0.14 -2.93 -12.83
N PHE A 73 -0.89 -3.86 -12.25
CA PHE A 73 -2.20 -4.28 -12.75
C PHE A 73 -3.28 -4.05 -11.71
N SER A 74 -4.52 -4.04 -12.20
CA SER A 74 -5.72 -3.89 -11.37
C SER A 74 -5.83 -5.00 -10.33
N ARG A 75 -6.30 -4.64 -9.13
CA ARG A 75 -6.68 -5.61 -8.09
C ARG A 75 -7.79 -6.57 -8.53
N LEU A 76 -8.55 -6.21 -9.58
CA LEU A 76 -9.57 -7.08 -10.16
C LEU A 76 -8.97 -8.23 -10.95
N LEU A 77 -7.77 -8.06 -11.52
CA LEU A 77 -7.05 -9.16 -12.17
C LEU A 77 -6.53 -10.14 -11.11
N ILE A 78 -5.87 -9.61 -10.08
CA ILE A 78 -5.43 -10.33 -8.88
C ILE A 78 -5.11 -9.31 -7.78
N ASP A 79 -5.62 -9.54 -6.58
CA ASP A 79 -5.39 -8.66 -5.45
C ASP A 79 -4.04 -8.99 -4.77
N LEU A 80 -3.06 -8.09 -4.94
CA LEU A 80 -1.71 -8.24 -4.37
C LEU A 80 -1.71 -8.16 -2.84
N ASN A 81 -2.76 -7.61 -2.23
CA ASN A 81 -2.89 -7.51 -0.78
C ASN A 81 -3.74 -8.64 -0.17
N ARG A 82 -3.84 -9.79 -0.86
CA ARG A 82 -4.46 -11.04 -0.38
C ARG A 82 -3.43 -12.17 -0.37
N ALA A 83 -3.57 -13.11 0.57
CA ALA A 83 -2.75 -14.32 0.58
C ALA A 83 -3.09 -15.22 -0.62
N GLU A 84 -2.12 -16.03 -1.05
CA GLU A 84 -2.30 -16.98 -2.14
C GLU A 84 -3.44 -18.01 -1.86
N SER A 85 -3.71 -18.28 -0.59
CA SER A 85 -4.78 -19.16 -0.13
C SER A 85 -6.14 -18.48 0.01
N ASN A 86 -6.20 -17.15 -0.10
CA ASN A 86 -7.44 -16.41 0.07
C ASN A 86 -8.33 -16.59 -1.16
N GLU A 87 -9.58 -17.03 -0.96
CA GLU A 87 -10.55 -17.25 -2.06
C GLU A 87 -10.92 -15.96 -2.82
N ASN A 88 -10.72 -14.79 -2.21
CA ASN A 88 -10.94 -13.49 -2.81
C ASN A 88 -9.65 -12.88 -3.40
N ILE A 89 -8.58 -13.66 -3.58
CA ILE A 89 -7.36 -13.18 -4.26
C ILE A 89 -7.67 -12.75 -5.71
N ILE A 90 -8.65 -13.38 -6.33
CA ILE A 90 -9.27 -12.95 -7.59
C ILE A 90 -10.74 -12.68 -7.30
N PRO A 91 -11.11 -11.41 -7.10
CA PRO A 91 -12.47 -11.07 -6.66
C PRO A 91 -13.50 -11.36 -7.76
N LYS A 92 -14.59 -12.03 -7.40
CA LYS A 92 -15.73 -12.28 -8.30
C LYS A 92 -16.65 -11.06 -8.39
N SER A 93 -16.65 -10.23 -7.35
CA SER A 93 -17.40 -8.97 -7.31
C SER A 93 -16.64 -7.94 -6.47
N SER A 94 -16.89 -6.65 -6.69
CA SER A 94 -16.36 -5.54 -5.90
C SER A 94 -17.39 -4.43 -5.80
N ASP A 95 -17.71 -3.98 -4.57
CA ASP A 95 -18.74 -2.97 -4.27
C ASP A 95 -20.07 -3.20 -5.01
N GLY A 96 -20.54 -4.47 -5.02
CA GLY A 96 -21.80 -4.88 -5.65
C GLY A 96 -21.76 -4.99 -7.18
N ILE A 97 -20.60 -4.84 -7.79
CA ILE A 97 -20.40 -5.03 -9.25
C ILE A 97 -19.75 -6.39 -9.48
N ASP A 98 -20.41 -7.24 -10.26
CA ASP A 98 -19.86 -8.53 -10.69
C ASP A 98 -18.74 -8.32 -11.71
N ILE A 99 -17.71 -9.19 -11.64
CA ILE A 99 -16.57 -9.19 -12.56
C ILE A 99 -16.70 -10.40 -13.47
N PRO A 100 -17.26 -10.26 -14.69
CA PRO A 100 -17.71 -11.37 -15.50
C PRO A 100 -16.66 -12.46 -15.71
N SER A 101 -15.42 -12.09 -16.06
CA SER A 101 -14.36 -13.06 -16.34
C SER A 101 -13.82 -13.78 -15.08
N ASN A 102 -14.19 -13.32 -13.88
CA ASN A 102 -13.75 -13.93 -12.62
C ASN A 102 -14.81 -14.86 -12.00
N ILE A 103 -16.08 -14.80 -12.44
CA ILE A 103 -17.19 -15.60 -11.85
C ILE A 103 -16.90 -17.09 -11.98
N CYS A 104 -16.49 -17.53 -13.17
CA CYS A 104 -16.22 -18.94 -13.48
C CYS A 104 -14.72 -19.23 -13.67
N ILE A 105 -13.86 -18.52 -12.96
CA ILE A 105 -12.42 -18.72 -13.09
C ILE A 105 -12.00 -20.14 -12.67
N THR A 106 -11.15 -20.78 -13.46
CA THR A 106 -10.65 -22.12 -13.16
C THR A 106 -9.52 -22.08 -12.12
N LYS A 107 -9.32 -23.20 -11.41
CA LYS A 107 -8.16 -23.36 -10.49
C LYS A 107 -6.83 -23.19 -11.21
N LEU A 108 -6.74 -23.63 -12.48
CA LEU A 108 -5.53 -23.49 -13.29
C LEU A 108 -5.23 -22.02 -13.58
N GLU A 109 -6.25 -21.26 -14.02
CA GLU A 109 -6.09 -19.83 -14.29
C GLU A 109 -5.76 -19.05 -13.03
N THR A 110 -6.37 -19.38 -11.89
CA THR A 110 -6.00 -18.80 -10.58
C THR A 110 -4.52 -19.01 -10.26
N LYS A 111 -4.03 -20.26 -10.42
CA LYS A 111 -2.60 -20.57 -10.22
C LYS A 111 -1.69 -19.79 -11.18
N ASN A 112 -2.10 -19.65 -12.44
CA ASN A 112 -1.34 -18.90 -13.45
C ASN A 112 -1.22 -17.43 -13.06
N ARG A 113 -2.33 -16.78 -12.68
CA ARG A 113 -2.28 -15.37 -12.24
C ARG A 113 -1.46 -15.18 -10.97
N ILE A 114 -1.55 -16.10 -10.01
CA ILE A 114 -0.67 -16.06 -8.81
C ILE A 114 0.79 -16.11 -9.23
N LYS A 115 1.17 -17.07 -10.06
CA LYS A 115 2.57 -17.26 -10.51
C LYS A 115 3.08 -16.08 -11.33
N GLU A 116 2.25 -15.50 -12.18
CA GLU A 116 2.65 -14.47 -13.15
C GLU A 116 2.65 -13.07 -12.55
N TYR A 117 1.68 -12.72 -11.71
CA TYR A 117 1.49 -11.34 -11.22
C TYR A 117 1.80 -11.18 -9.74
N HIS A 118 1.27 -12.07 -8.90
CA HIS A 118 1.33 -11.95 -7.44
C HIS A 118 2.72 -12.28 -6.90
N LEU A 119 3.25 -13.47 -7.19
CA LEU A 119 4.54 -13.90 -6.68
C LEU A 119 5.71 -12.99 -7.09
N PRO A 120 5.82 -12.50 -8.35
CA PRO A 120 6.89 -11.60 -8.74
C PRO A 120 6.88 -10.27 -8.00
N TYR A 121 5.68 -9.70 -7.73
CA TYR A 121 5.54 -8.47 -6.95
C TYR A 121 6.10 -8.66 -5.53
N HIS A 122 5.63 -9.68 -4.82
CA HIS A 122 6.09 -9.96 -3.45
C HIS A 122 7.56 -10.33 -3.38
N LYS A 123 8.08 -11.05 -4.37
CA LYS A 123 9.52 -11.37 -4.49
C LYS A 123 10.35 -10.09 -4.67
N ALA A 124 9.88 -9.14 -5.48
CA ALA A 124 10.57 -7.87 -5.69
C ALA A 124 10.59 -7.01 -4.42
N LEU A 125 9.45 -6.89 -3.73
CA LEU A 125 9.34 -6.16 -2.46
C LEU A 125 10.28 -6.78 -1.42
N ASN A 126 10.24 -8.10 -1.25
CA ASN A 126 11.11 -8.82 -0.32
C ASN A 126 12.60 -8.60 -0.62
N LYS A 127 12.99 -8.73 -1.89
CA LYS A 127 14.39 -8.50 -2.33
C LYS A 127 14.88 -7.09 -1.99
N LYS A 128 14.04 -6.07 -2.21
CA LYS A 128 14.40 -4.68 -1.89
C LYS A 128 14.47 -4.43 -0.40
N LEU A 129 13.54 -4.96 0.39
CA LEU A 129 13.57 -4.88 1.85
C LEU A 129 14.86 -5.49 2.42
N HIS A 130 15.20 -6.72 2.06
CA HIS A 130 16.44 -7.36 2.52
C HIS A 130 17.72 -6.65 2.03
N SER A 131 17.69 -6.05 0.84
CA SER A 131 18.80 -5.23 0.35
C SER A 131 19.01 -3.99 1.20
N LEU A 132 17.92 -3.32 1.62
CA LEU A 132 17.99 -2.17 2.52
C LEU A 132 18.37 -2.58 3.95
N ASP A 133 17.85 -3.70 4.44
CA ASP A 133 18.22 -4.23 5.76
C ASP A 133 19.74 -4.43 5.86
N ARG A 134 20.36 -5.04 4.85
CA ARG A 134 21.83 -5.20 4.78
C ARG A 134 22.56 -3.87 4.66
N LYS A 135 22.04 -2.95 3.81
CA LYS A 135 22.67 -1.65 3.61
C LYS A 135 22.73 -0.80 4.87
N PHE A 136 21.67 -0.82 5.67
CA PHE A 136 21.55 0.02 6.87
C PHE A 136 21.81 -0.75 8.17
N ASN A 137 22.18 -2.03 8.08
CA ASN A 137 22.42 -2.93 9.21
C ASN A 137 21.28 -2.94 10.25
N ARG A 138 20.04 -2.83 9.76
CA ARG A 138 18.82 -2.84 10.59
C ARG A 138 17.57 -3.16 9.75
N LYS A 139 16.48 -3.52 10.41
CA LYS A 139 15.19 -3.73 9.72
C LYS A 139 14.66 -2.42 9.15
N THR A 140 14.41 -2.41 7.85
CA THR A 140 13.85 -1.31 7.08
C THR A 140 12.36 -1.14 7.42
N SER A 141 11.91 0.09 7.61
CA SER A 141 10.48 0.39 7.81
C SER A 141 9.68 0.14 6.53
N LEU A 142 8.55 -0.55 6.64
CA LEU A 142 7.61 -0.79 5.54
C LEU A 142 6.38 0.11 5.69
N VAL A 143 6.09 0.91 4.67
CA VAL A 143 4.90 1.77 4.61
C VAL A 143 4.08 1.40 3.38
N CYS A 144 2.90 0.80 3.61
CA CYS A 144 1.93 0.49 2.58
C CYS A 144 0.97 1.66 2.40
N ILE A 145 0.79 2.14 1.17
CA ILE A 145 -0.11 3.27 0.87
C ILE A 145 -1.31 2.75 0.10
N HIS A 146 -2.48 3.00 0.66
CA HIS A 146 -3.76 2.67 0.07
C HIS A 146 -4.69 3.88 0.04
N SER A 147 -5.79 3.76 -0.67
CA SER A 147 -6.88 4.73 -0.59
C SER A 147 -8.24 4.06 -0.58
N PHE A 148 -9.19 4.70 0.07
CA PHE A 148 -10.57 4.23 0.17
C PHE A 148 -11.56 5.28 -0.32
N THR A 149 -12.70 4.81 -0.86
CA THR A 149 -13.80 5.70 -1.26
C THR A 149 -14.50 6.29 -0.04
N PRO A 150 -14.94 7.57 -0.10
CA PRO A 150 -15.69 8.20 0.99
C PRO A 150 -17.03 7.50 1.27
N SER A 151 -17.58 6.78 0.31
CA SER A 151 -18.81 6.01 0.46
C SER A 151 -18.78 4.78 -0.43
N LEU A 152 -19.20 3.64 0.07
CA LEU A 152 -19.57 2.46 -0.73
C LEU A 152 -21.03 2.60 -1.18
N GLN A 153 -21.42 1.87 -2.23
CA GLN A 153 -22.79 1.88 -2.70
C GLN A 153 -23.77 1.61 -1.53
N ARG A 154 -24.79 2.49 -1.39
CA ARG A 154 -25.87 2.37 -0.39
C ARG A 154 -25.41 2.34 1.08
N LYS A 155 -24.16 2.74 1.40
CA LYS A 155 -23.64 2.78 2.77
C LYS A 155 -23.43 4.21 3.27
N LYS A 156 -23.35 4.37 4.60
CA LYS A 156 -23.03 5.65 5.24
C LYS A 156 -21.68 6.20 4.79
N ILE A 157 -21.58 7.52 4.73
CA ILE A 157 -20.32 8.23 4.45
C ILE A 157 -19.29 7.85 5.52
N ARG A 158 -18.09 7.52 5.09
CA ARG A 158 -16.93 7.29 5.93
C ARG A 158 -16.34 8.63 6.36
N PRO A 159 -16.40 8.98 7.66
CA PRO A 159 -16.05 10.33 8.11
C PRO A 159 -14.55 10.59 8.15
N TRP A 160 -13.73 9.53 8.16
CA TRP A 160 -12.29 9.62 8.31
C TRP A 160 -11.61 10.12 7.04
N HIS A 161 -10.56 10.90 7.21
CA HIS A 161 -9.70 11.36 6.12
C HIS A 161 -8.50 10.42 5.94
N ILE A 162 -7.94 9.93 7.05
CA ILE A 162 -6.82 8.99 7.09
C ILE A 162 -7.09 7.91 8.12
N GLY A 163 -6.91 6.66 7.73
CA GLY A 163 -6.84 5.49 8.59
C GLY A 163 -5.40 5.01 8.73
N LEU A 164 -5.02 4.60 9.92
CA LEU A 164 -3.72 4.02 10.22
C LEU A 164 -3.91 2.58 10.65
N LEU A 165 -3.69 1.62 9.73
CA LEU A 165 -3.82 0.21 10.04
C LEU A 165 -2.53 -0.30 10.64
N HIS A 166 -2.65 -0.92 11.79
CA HIS A 166 -1.55 -1.49 12.56
C HIS A 166 -2.01 -2.71 13.34
N ARG A 167 -1.05 -3.48 13.80
CA ARG A 167 -1.23 -4.56 14.77
C ARG A 167 -0.49 -4.21 16.06
N ASP A 168 0.17 -5.19 16.68
CA ASP A 168 0.86 -5.00 17.95
C ASP A 168 2.10 -4.11 17.85
N ASP A 169 2.81 -4.12 16.72
CA ASP A 169 3.87 -3.13 16.47
C ASP A 169 3.28 -1.73 16.27
N LYS A 170 3.60 -0.82 17.19
CA LYS A 170 3.11 0.56 17.20
C LYS A 170 4.24 1.58 16.98
N LYS A 171 5.43 1.12 16.57
CA LYS A 171 6.62 1.99 16.45
C LYS A 171 6.40 3.11 15.43
N LEU A 172 5.83 2.79 14.25
CA LEU A 172 5.45 3.79 13.25
C LEU A 172 4.11 4.45 13.60
N MET A 173 3.12 3.67 14.02
CA MET A 173 1.75 4.16 14.23
C MET A 173 1.68 5.27 15.28
N LYS A 174 2.28 5.10 16.46
CA LYS A 174 2.16 6.09 17.55
C LYS A 174 2.63 7.50 17.17
N PRO A 175 3.88 7.71 16.64
CA PRO A 175 4.34 9.05 16.29
C PRO A 175 3.56 9.63 15.11
N ILE A 176 3.19 8.82 14.11
CA ILE A 176 2.39 9.27 12.96
C ILE A 176 1.01 9.74 13.43
N PHE A 177 0.32 8.93 14.23
CA PHE A 177 -1.01 9.26 14.77
C PHE A 177 -0.97 10.54 15.60
N ASN A 178 -0.01 10.67 16.53
CA ASN A 178 0.10 11.82 17.40
C ASN A 178 0.32 13.12 16.62
N TYR A 179 1.13 13.09 15.56
CA TYR A 179 1.31 14.26 14.71
C TYR A 179 0.05 14.58 13.90
N LEU A 180 -0.51 13.59 13.20
CA LEU A 180 -1.64 13.82 12.30
C LEU A 180 -2.92 14.21 13.03
N LYS A 181 -3.18 13.66 14.24
CA LYS A 181 -4.32 14.00 15.07
C LYS A 181 -4.35 15.48 15.47
N ASN A 182 -3.18 16.09 15.62
CA ASN A 182 -3.04 17.51 15.97
C ASN A 182 -3.07 18.44 14.75
N CYS A 183 -3.21 17.90 13.52
CA CYS A 183 -3.38 18.72 12.34
C CYS A 183 -4.84 19.19 12.21
N ASN A 184 -5.04 20.51 12.14
CA ASN A 184 -6.38 21.10 12.02
C ASN A 184 -7.14 20.56 10.81
N ASN A 185 -8.43 20.26 11.01
CA ASN A 185 -9.37 19.78 10.00
C ASN A 185 -9.02 18.40 9.41
N LEU A 186 -8.21 17.60 10.09
CA LEU A 186 -7.89 16.24 9.67
C LEU A 186 -8.52 15.22 10.62
N LYS A 187 -9.41 14.35 10.10
CA LYS A 187 -10.01 13.24 10.85
C LYS A 187 -9.16 11.99 10.64
N VAL A 188 -8.32 11.69 11.63
CA VAL A 188 -7.42 10.54 11.62
C VAL A 188 -7.85 9.55 12.69
N GLU A 189 -7.92 8.26 12.34
CA GLU A 189 -8.27 7.22 13.29
C GLU A 189 -7.45 5.94 13.02
N LYS A 190 -7.40 5.05 14.03
CA LYS A 190 -6.68 3.78 13.99
C LYS A 190 -7.60 2.69 13.49
N ASN A 191 -7.07 1.80 12.65
CA ASN A 191 -7.79 0.63 12.15
C ASN A 191 -9.16 0.98 11.55
N VAL A 192 -9.18 1.98 10.68
CA VAL A 192 -10.33 2.39 9.87
C VAL A 192 -9.89 2.70 8.43
N PRO A 193 -10.76 2.56 7.42
CA PRO A 193 -12.08 1.93 7.45
C PRO A 193 -12.01 0.39 7.55
N TYR A 194 -10.81 -0.16 7.57
CA TYR A 194 -10.49 -1.58 7.72
C TYR A 194 -9.65 -1.79 8.98
N SER A 195 -9.63 -3.01 9.52
CA SER A 195 -8.76 -3.35 10.64
C SER A 195 -7.42 -3.90 10.15
N GLY A 196 -6.33 -3.57 10.83
CA GLY A 196 -5.03 -4.20 10.59
C GLY A 196 -5.06 -5.72 10.80
N TYR A 197 -6.03 -6.22 11.55
CA TYR A 197 -6.23 -7.65 11.84
C TYR A 197 -7.11 -8.37 10.80
N ASP A 198 -7.69 -7.65 9.84
CA ASP A 198 -8.45 -8.27 8.76
C ASP A 198 -7.51 -9.01 7.79
N ASP A 199 -8.00 -10.10 7.17
CA ASP A 199 -7.26 -10.91 6.18
C ASP A 199 -6.98 -10.17 4.86
N VAL A 200 -7.32 -8.89 4.82
CA VAL A 200 -7.14 -8.01 3.66
C VAL A 200 -5.79 -7.27 3.65
N ASN A 201 -4.90 -7.56 4.61
CA ASN A 201 -3.64 -6.83 4.81
C ASN A 201 -2.42 -7.77 4.62
N TYR A 202 -2.40 -8.54 3.55
CA TYR A 202 -1.38 -9.56 3.32
C TYR A 202 0.03 -8.98 3.20
N THR A 203 0.20 -7.87 2.46
CA THR A 203 1.51 -7.22 2.29
C THR A 203 2.10 -6.79 3.64
N MET A 204 1.29 -6.19 4.50
CA MET A 204 1.68 -5.80 5.86
C MET A 204 2.03 -7.03 6.71
N THR A 205 1.23 -8.09 6.64
CA THR A 205 1.47 -9.35 7.37
C THR A 205 2.76 -10.01 6.91
N LYS A 206 2.87 -10.30 5.61
CA LYS A 206 3.97 -11.05 5.03
C LYS A 206 5.31 -10.35 5.18
N HIS A 207 5.37 -9.07 4.86
CA HIS A 207 6.63 -8.33 4.79
C HIS A 207 6.90 -7.44 6.00
N GLY A 208 5.89 -7.14 6.80
CA GLY A 208 5.99 -6.34 8.02
C GLY A 208 6.08 -7.22 9.27
N GLU A 209 4.96 -7.79 9.68
CA GLU A 209 4.82 -8.51 10.94
C GLU A 209 5.68 -9.78 11.01
N LEU A 210 5.57 -10.68 10.04
CA LEU A 210 6.34 -11.95 10.02
C LEU A 210 7.86 -11.70 9.96
N GLU A 211 8.28 -10.58 9.37
CA GLU A 211 9.68 -10.16 9.29
C GLU A 211 10.12 -9.32 10.50
N LYS A 212 9.24 -9.09 11.48
CA LYS A 212 9.49 -8.30 12.70
C LYS A 212 10.10 -6.92 12.43
N ARG A 213 9.68 -6.27 11.33
CA ARG A 213 10.11 -4.90 10.98
C ARG A 213 9.08 -3.86 11.43
N PRO A 214 9.46 -2.59 11.60
CA PRO A 214 8.49 -1.51 11.75
C PRO A 214 7.62 -1.42 10.50
N PHE A 215 6.29 -1.44 10.66
CA PHE A 215 5.37 -1.39 9.52
C PHE A 215 4.11 -0.59 9.84
N ILE A 216 3.47 -0.09 8.79
CA ILE A 216 2.16 0.56 8.85
C ILE A 216 1.49 0.52 7.47
N THR A 217 0.17 0.40 7.45
CA THR A 217 -0.63 0.70 6.27
C THR A 217 -1.36 2.03 6.50
N ILE A 218 -1.24 2.94 5.55
CA ILE A 218 -1.89 4.25 5.56
C ILE A 218 -2.98 4.24 4.51
N GLU A 219 -4.22 4.32 4.97
CA GLU A 219 -5.44 4.43 4.17
C GLU A 219 -5.83 5.89 4.04
N ILE A 220 -5.95 6.42 2.84
CA ILE A 220 -6.27 7.82 2.58
C ILE A 220 -7.60 7.90 1.84
N ARG A 221 -8.53 8.73 2.30
CA ARG A 221 -9.78 8.93 1.57
C ARG A 221 -9.50 9.57 0.20
N ASN A 222 -9.90 8.88 -0.86
CA ASN A 222 -9.42 9.15 -2.21
C ASN A 222 -9.81 10.54 -2.77
N ASP A 223 -10.96 11.09 -2.36
CA ASP A 223 -11.39 12.45 -2.76
C ASP A 223 -10.40 13.55 -2.37
N LEU A 224 -9.54 13.27 -1.39
CA LEU A 224 -8.49 14.19 -0.93
C LEU A 224 -7.23 14.15 -1.80
N ILE A 225 -7.03 13.07 -2.55
CA ILE A 225 -5.77 12.78 -3.26
C ILE A 225 -5.93 12.43 -4.75
N THR A 226 -7.15 12.49 -5.30
CA THR A 226 -7.43 12.20 -6.72
C THR A 226 -6.69 13.09 -7.71
N ASN A 227 -6.34 14.32 -7.33
CA ASN A 227 -5.71 15.28 -8.22
C ASN A 227 -4.47 15.92 -7.59
N ILE A 228 -3.29 15.58 -8.10
CA ILE A 228 -2.00 16.05 -7.60
C ILE A 228 -1.81 17.58 -7.68
N LYS A 229 -2.54 18.27 -8.57
CA LYS A 229 -2.49 19.73 -8.69
C LYS A 229 -3.29 20.43 -7.60
N LYS A 230 -4.27 19.76 -6.98
CA LYS A 230 -5.09 20.34 -5.92
C LYS A 230 -4.29 20.60 -4.65
N GLN A 231 -4.65 21.69 -3.96
CA GLN A 231 -4.04 22.08 -2.68
C GLN A 231 -4.24 21.01 -1.60
N THR A 232 -5.36 20.28 -1.63
CA THR A 232 -5.64 19.17 -0.71
C THR A 232 -4.62 18.05 -0.83
N PHE A 233 -4.29 17.60 -2.06
CA PHE A 233 -3.25 16.60 -2.29
C PHE A 233 -1.91 17.04 -1.70
N LYS A 234 -1.48 18.27 -2.02
CA LYS A 234 -0.20 18.83 -1.53
C LYS A 234 -0.17 18.91 0.00
N LYS A 235 -1.29 19.33 0.61
CA LYS A 235 -1.42 19.43 2.07
C LYS A 235 -1.33 18.05 2.73
N ILE A 236 -2.09 17.06 2.26
CA ILE A 236 -2.08 15.69 2.80
C ILE A 236 -0.69 15.08 2.65
N THR A 237 -0.09 15.15 1.47
CA THR A 237 1.25 14.60 1.23
C THR A 237 2.31 15.25 2.14
N LYS A 238 2.27 16.57 2.32
CA LYS A 238 3.17 17.29 3.25
C LYS A 238 3.00 16.84 4.71
N MET A 239 1.76 16.64 5.16
CA MET A 239 1.47 16.13 6.50
C MET A 239 2.01 14.70 6.70
N LEU A 240 1.82 13.82 5.70
CA LEU A 240 2.37 12.46 5.73
C LEU A 240 3.90 12.46 5.75
N ILE A 241 4.55 13.27 4.92
CA ILE A 241 6.01 13.46 4.94
C ILE A 241 6.47 13.83 6.35
N LYS A 242 5.89 14.86 6.96
CA LYS A 242 6.32 15.33 8.29
C LYS A 242 6.09 14.25 9.36
N SER A 243 4.95 13.58 9.35
CA SER A 243 4.65 12.52 10.34
C SER A 243 5.59 11.33 10.23
N LEU A 244 5.90 10.91 8.99
CA LEU A 244 6.85 9.83 8.71
C LEU A 244 8.29 10.22 9.06
N SER A 245 8.71 11.47 8.81
CA SER A 245 10.03 11.97 9.21
C SER A 245 10.20 11.90 10.72
N ILE A 246 9.24 12.38 11.50
CA ILE A 246 9.24 12.28 12.96
C ILE A 246 9.31 10.83 13.44
N SER A 247 8.57 9.95 12.75
CA SER A 247 8.56 8.53 13.10
C SER A 247 9.89 7.85 12.81
N GLN A 248 10.49 8.16 11.66
CA GLN A 248 11.78 7.60 11.27
C GLN A 248 12.90 8.09 12.19
N GLU A 249 12.95 9.38 12.52
CA GLU A 249 13.90 9.96 13.47
C GLU A 249 13.85 9.27 14.86
N LYS A 250 12.65 8.98 15.36
CA LYS A 250 12.51 8.24 16.63
C LYS A 250 13.08 6.82 16.54
N LEU A 251 12.90 6.13 15.39
CA LEU A 251 13.48 4.81 15.18
C LEU A 251 15.01 4.87 15.07
N ASP A 252 15.54 5.91 14.43
CA ASP A 252 16.98 6.14 14.28
C ASP A 252 17.63 6.33 15.65
N ASN A 253 17.06 7.22 16.49
CA ASN A 253 17.53 7.47 17.85
C ASN A 253 17.44 6.21 18.76
N GLN A 254 16.41 5.37 18.59
CA GLN A 254 16.31 4.11 19.33
C GLN A 254 17.38 3.10 18.91
N PHE A 255 17.65 3.02 17.62
CA PHE A 255 18.67 2.15 17.07
C PHE A 255 20.06 2.55 17.54
N GLU A 256 20.44 3.84 17.49
CA GLU A 256 21.70 4.36 17.98
C GLU A 256 21.93 4.04 19.47
N LYS A 257 20.91 4.26 20.32
CA LYS A 257 20.98 3.91 21.75
C LYS A 257 21.17 2.43 21.97
N SER A 258 20.57 1.56 21.14
CA SER A 258 20.75 0.12 21.26
C SER A 258 22.17 -0.35 20.94
N ILE A 259 22.86 0.33 20.04
CA ILE A 259 24.28 0.05 19.72
C ILE A 259 25.19 0.48 20.88
N HIS A 260 24.98 1.67 21.44
CA HIS A 260 25.79 2.19 22.56
C HIS A 260 25.67 1.34 23.84
N ASN A 261 24.55 0.62 24.02
CA ASN A 261 24.35 -0.25 25.19
C ASN A 261 24.97 -1.65 25.01
N ILE A 262 25.53 -1.97 23.84
CA ILE A 262 26.17 -3.28 23.54
C ILE A 262 27.71 -3.16 23.58
N ILE A 263 28.22 -1.93 23.51
CA ILE A 263 29.65 -1.61 23.64
C ILE A 263 29.96 -1.29 25.11
#